data_33f0e27517c02f0b077440e11c540ea8
#
_entry.id   33f0e27517c02f0b077440e11c540ea8
#
_cell.length_a   1.000
_cell.length_b   1.000
_cell.length_c   1.000
_cell.angle_alpha   90.00
_cell.angle_beta   90.00
_cell.angle_gamma   90.00
#
_symmetry.space_group_name_H-M   'P 1'
#
loop_
_entity.id
_entity.type
_entity.pdbx_description
1 polymer ?
#
loop_
_entity_poly.entity_id
_entity_poly.type
_entity_poly.pdbx_seq_one_letter_code
_entity_poly.pdbx_strand_id
1 'polypeptide(L)'
;MKRLVLTLLLLACGATFATAFLALDRASARMLTDAKAHTVPTIVALWSTDCPHCKNNLGLFADMAKADAGLRLITVAVEPLSAEVATSLDRIRVPGVRYVYGADAPEAIAFALDPKWRGELPRTLFFDGRGNRIAISGAVDMASTRKSLGLADAR
;
A
#
# COMPACT_ATOMS: atom_id res chain seq x y z
N MET A 1 60.03 -22.21 -3.40
CA MET A 1 59.05 -21.41 -4.15
C MET A 1 57.70 -21.64 -3.47
N LYS A 2 57.32 -20.72 -2.53
CA LYS A 2 56.04 -20.81 -1.80
C LYS A 2 54.99 -19.98 -2.54
N ARG A 3 53.97 -20.62 -3.08
CA ARG A 3 52.82 -19.93 -3.74
C ARG A 3 51.85 -19.47 -2.66
N LEU A 4 51.79 -18.16 -2.47
CA LEU A 4 50.83 -17.48 -1.59
C LEU A 4 49.49 -17.42 -2.33
N VAL A 5 48.48 -18.20 -1.89
CA VAL A 5 47.12 -18.13 -2.40
C VAL A 5 46.38 -17.07 -1.57
N LEU A 6 46.16 -15.90 -2.18
CA LEU A 6 45.39 -14.81 -1.59
C LEU A 6 43.89 -15.06 -1.84
N THR A 7 43.22 -15.56 -0.82
CA THR A 7 41.74 -15.80 -0.90
C THR A 7 41.02 -14.46 -0.66
N LEU A 8 40.49 -13.88 -1.72
CA LEU A 8 39.69 -12.64 -1.66
C LEU A 8 38.29 -12.98 -1.16
N LEU A 9 37.97 -12.66 0.10
CA LEU A 9 36.64 -12.81 0.67
C LEU A 9 35.76 -11.64 0.20
N LEU A 10 34.90 -11.87 -0.79
CA LEU A 10 33.87 -10.93 -1.21
C LEU A 10 32.76 -10.89 -0.15
N LEU A 11 32.77 -9.88 0.73
CA LEU A 11 31.62 -9.54 1.56
C LEU A 11 30.51 -8.98 0.64
N ALA A 12 29.55 -9.81 0.30
CA ALA A 12 28.29 -9.34 -0.29
C ALA A 12 27.50 -8.60 0.80
N CYS A 13 27.65 -7.28 0.84
CA CYS A 13 26.81 -6.41 1.66
C CYS A 13 25.40 -6.42 1.05
N GLY A 14 24.52 -7.29 1.55
CA GLY A 14 23.11 -7.31 1.18
C GLY A 14 22.46 -6.03 1.69
N ALA A 15 22.27 -5.03 0.82
CA ALA A 15 21.47 -3.87 1.13
C ALA A 15 20.01 -4.32 1.33
N THR A 16 19.59 -4.48 2.58
CA THR A 16 18.18 -4.58 2.95
C THR A 16 17.55 -3.21 2.68
N PHE A 17 16.86 -3.07 1.55
CA PHE A 17 16.02 -1.91 1.30
C PHE A 17 14.84 -1.97 2.26
N ALA A 18 14.98 -1.34 3.42
CA ALA A 18 13.83 -1.04 4.26
C ALA A 18 12.89 -0.15 3.44
N THR A 19 11.66 -0.60 3.20
CA THR A 19 10.67 0.19 2.48
C THR A 19 10.35 1.42 3.31
N ALA A 20 10.80 2.60 2.87
CA ALA A 20 10.61 3.85 3.58
C ALA A 20 9.12 4.22 3.63
N PHE A 21 8.69 4.74 4.79
CA PHE A 21 7.37 5.34 4.92
C PHE A 21 7.40 6.80 4.51
N LEU A 22 6.38 7.22 3.78
CA LEU A 22 6.18 8.60 3.37
C LEU A 22 5.11 9.26 4.25
N ALA A 23 5.38 10.46 4.74
CA ALA A 23 4.39 11.24 5.46
C ALA A 23 3.34 11.80 4.47
N LEU A 24 2.06 11.55 4.74
CA LEU A 24 0.95 12.01 3.93
C LEU A 24 0.38 13.31 4.51
N ASP A 25 0.41 14.37 3.72
CA ASP A 25 -0.31 15.63 3.97
C ASP A 25 -1.55 15.74 3.07
N ARG A 26 -2.32 16.82 3.24
CA ARG A 26 -3.54 17.07 2.45
C ARG A 26 -3.27 17.21 0.96
N ALA A 27 -2.14 17.79 0.57
CA ALA A 27 -1.81 17.99 -0.84
C ALA A 27 -1.48 16.64 -1.50
N SER A 28 -0.62 15.86 -0.87
CA SER A 28 -0.27 14.49 -1.30
C SER A 28 -1.48 13.56 -1.32
N ALA A 29 -2.38 13.68 -0.32
CA ALA A 29 -3.62 12.91 -0.26
C ALA A 29 -4.53 13.19 -1.46
N ARG A 30 -4.69 14.44 -1.87
CA ARG A 30 -5.45 14.80 -3.08
C ARG A 30 -4.82 14.25 -4.35
N MET A 31 -3.49 14.35 -4.50
CA MET A 31 -2.79 13.77 -5.64
C MET A 31 -2.91 12.25 -5.67
N LEU A 32 -2.81 11.61 -4.51
CA LEU A 32 -2.95 10.15 -4.36
C LEU A 32 -4.33 9.65 -4.78
N THR A 33 -5.36 10.46 -4.65
CA THR A 33 -6.76 10.09 -4.93
C THR A 33 -7.30 10.64 -6.25
N ASP A 34 -6.48 11.35 -7.02
CA ASP A 34 -6.83 11.74 -8.38
C ASP A 34 -6.82 10.51 -9.31
N ALA A 35 -7.98 10.11 -9.78
CA ALA A 35 -8.11 8.93 -10.64
C ALA A 35 -7.32 9.05 -11.95
N LYS A 36 -7.10 10.26 -12.45
CA LYS A 36 -6.33 10.51 -13.68
C LYS A 36 -4.82 10.34 -13.49
N ALA A 37 -4.33 10.40 -12.26
CA ALA A 37 -2.92 10.18 -11.95
C ALA A 37 -2.52 8.69 -11.97
N HIS A 38 -3.51 7.77 -11.97
CA HIS A 38 -3.30 6.34 -12.00
C HIS A 38 -3.46 5.80 -13.42
N THR A 39 -2.34 5.45 -14.07
CA THR A 39 -2.31 4.91 -15.44
C THR A 39 -2.30 3.38 -15.49
N VAL A 40 -2.29 2.73 -14.34
CA VAL A 40 -2.36 1.27 -14.17
C VAL A 40 -3.35 0.96 -13.05
N PRO A 41 -3.92 -0.26 -13.01
CA PRO A 41 -4.74 -0.69 -11.88
C PRO A 41 -4.03 -0.44 -10.56
N THR A 42 -4.67 0.29 -9.65
CA THR A 42 -4.05 0.70 -8.39
C THR A 42 -5.02 0.50 -7.23
N ILE A 43 -4.51 -0.05 -6.14
CA ILE A 43 -5.20 -0.17 -4.86
C ILE A 43 -4.57 0.83 -3.89
N VAL A 44 -5.39 1.70 -3.27
CA VAL A 44 -5.00 2.51 -2.13
C VAL A 44 -5.77 2.00 -0.92
N ALA A 45 -5.08 1.31 -0.01
CA ALA A 45 -5.65 0.68 1.17
C ALA A 45 -5.43 1.54 2.41
N LEU A 46 -6.51 2.07 2.99
CA LEU A 46 -6.48 2.80 4.26
C LEU A 46 -6.68 1.79 5.40
N TRP A 47 -5.82 1.85 6.41
CA TRP A 47 -5.77 0.87 7.49
C TRP A 47 -5.23 1.46 8.79
N SER A 48 -5.41 0.75 9.91
CA SER A 48 -4.76 1.04 11.19
C SER A 48 -4.25 -0.23 11.86
N THR A 49 -3.40 -0.07 12.87
CA THR A 49 -2.88 -1.19 13.67
C THR A 49 -3.98 -1.91 14.44
N ASP A 50 -5.01 -1.20 14.89
CA ASP A 50 -6.14 -1.72 15.67
C ASP A 50 -7.27 -2.32 14.81
N CYS A 51 -7.09 -2.42 13.49
CA CYS A 51 -8.11 -2.92 12.59
C CYS A 51 -7.83 -4.35 12.11
N PRO A 52 -8.44 -5.40 12.69
CA PRO A 52 -8.21 -6.79 12.31
C PRO A 52 -8.58 -7.08 10.85
N HIS A 53 -9.72 -6.56 10.38
CA HIS A 53 -10.20 -6.75 9.02
C HIS A 53 -9.29 -6.06 7.98
N CYS A 54 -8.59 -4.98 8.39
CA CYS A 54 -7.61 -4.34 7.53
C CYS A 54 -6.45 -5.28 7.19
N LYS A 55 -5.98 -6.06 8.15
CA LYS A 55 -4.88 -7.02 7.96
C LYS A 55 -5.25 -8.11 6.96
N ASN A 56 -6.52 -8.55 6.94
CA ASN A 56 -7.02 -9.51 5.95
C ASN A 56 -7.01 -8.91 4.53
N ASN A 57 -7.54 -7.69 4.36
CA ASN A 57 -7.51 -7.00 3.07
C ASN A 57 -6.07 -6.75 2.60
N LEU A 58 -5.16 -6.33 3.49
CA LEU A 58 -3.75 -6.11 3.17
C LEU A 58 -3.06 -7.40 2.70
N GLY A 59 -3.37 -8.54 3.32
CA GLY A 59 -2.87 -9.85 2.89
C GLY A 59 -3.32 -10.19 1.47
N LEU A 60 -4.62 -10.08 1.20
CA LEU A 60 -5.20 -10.27 -0.12
C LEU A 60 -4.54 -9.38 -1.18
N PHE A 61 -4.43 -8.08 -0.90
CA PHE A 61 -3.85 -7.12 -1.85
C PHE A 61 -2.34 -7.35 -2.07
N ALA A 62 -1.62 -7.75 -1.01
CA ALA A 62 -0.21 -8.10 -1.12
C ALA A 62 0.01 -9.32 -2.04
N ASP A 63 -0.83 -10.34 -1.92
CA ASP A 63 -0.75 -11.53 -2.77
C ASP A 63 -1.12 -11.21 -4.22
N MET A 64 -2.14 -10.38 -4.45
CA MET A 64 -2.50 -9.90 -5.78
C MET A 64 -1.36 -9.10 -6.43
N ALA A 65 -0.75 -8.16 -5.70
CA ALA A 65 0.32 -7.32 -6.23
C ALA A 65 1.64 -8.09 -6.46
N LYS A 66 1.87 -9.19 -5.73
CA LYS A 66 3.01 -10.10 -5.99
C LYS A 66 2.77 -10.96 -7.23
N ALA A 67 1.51 -11.34 -7.48
CA ALA A 67 1.13 -12.17 -8.62
C ALA A 67 1.03 -11.37 -9.93
N ASP A 68 0.77 -10.07 -9.87
CA ASP A 68 0.58 -9.20 -11.03
C ASP A 68 1.44 -7.93 -10.89
N ALA A 69 2.54 -7.88 -11.62
CA ALA A 69 3.45 -6.72 -11.66
C ALA A 69 2.82 -5.45 -12.27
N GLY A 70 1.69 -5.59 -12.98
CA GLY A 70 0.91 -4.47 -13.50
C GLY A 70 -0.01 -3.82 -12.44
N LEU A 71 -0.23 -4.48 -11.30
CA LEU A 71 -1.03 -3.96 -10.21
C LEU A 71 -0.18 -3.16 -9.22
N ARG A 72 -0.53 -1.91 -8.99
CA ARG A 72 0.13 -1.07 -7.99
C ARG A 72 -0.61 -1.17 -6.65
N LEU A 73 0.13 -1.41 -5.58
CA LEU A 73 -0.39 -1.37 -4.21
C LEU A 73 0.23 -0.19 -3.45
N ILE A 74 -0.64 0.61 -2.83
CA ILE A 74 -0.30 1.73 -1.96
C ILE A 74 -1.04 1.52 -0.65
N THR A 75 -0.36 1.63 0.47
CA THR A 75 -0.97 1.55 1.80
C THR A 75 -0.89 2.90 2.51
N VAL A 76 -1.94 3.26 3.22
CA VAL A 76 -2.01 4.47 4.03
C VAL A 76 -2.42 4.07 5.45
N ALA A 77 -1.48 4.11 6.38
CA ALA A 77 -1.83 4.01 7.80
C ALA A 77 -2.48 5.35 8.22
N VAL A 78 -3.71 5.27 8.76
CA VAL A 78 -4.46 6.47 9.21
C VAL A 78 -4.00 6.94 10.60
N GLU A 79 -2.73 6.76 10.85
CA GLU A 79 -2.03 7.07 12.10
C GLU A 79 -0.58 7.45 11.79
N PRO A 80 0.12 8.13 12.72
CA PRO A 80 1.54 8.44 12.57
C PRO A 80 2.41 7.20 12.52
N LEU A 81 3.64 7.33 12.00
CA LEU A 81 4.61 6.24 11.98
C LEU A 81 4.93 5.76 13.40
N SER A 82 4.82 4.46 13.60
CA SER A 82 5.23 3.77 14.81
C SER A 82 5.95 2.46 14.47
N ALA A 83 6.62 1.86 15.45
CA ALA A 83 7.21 0.53 15.28
C ALA A 83 6.16 -0.54 14.96
N GLU A 84 4.94 -0.39 15.50
CA GLU A 84 3.84 -1.31 15.25
C GLU A 84 3.30 -1.21 13.82
N VAL A 85 3.15 0.02 13.28
CA VAL A 85 2.79 0.26 11.88
C VAL A 85 3.80 -0.43 10.96
N ALA A 86 5.10 -0.21 11.17
CA ALA A 86 6.14 -0.81 10.36
C ALA A 86 6.12 -2.35 10.43
N THR A 87 6.12 -2.90 11.65
CA THR A 87 6.11 -4.34 11.88
C THR A 87 4.88 -5.03 11.29
N SER A 88 3.71 -4.38 11.32
CA SER A 88 2.47 -4.94 10.76
C SER A 88 2.58 -5.16 9.26
N LEU A 89 3.07 -4.18 8.49
CA LEU A 89 3.25 -4.34 7.04
C LEU A 89 4.38 -5.32 6.69
N ASP A 90 5.45 -5.35 7.48
CA ASP A 90 6.57 -6.27 7.25
C ASP A 90 6.20 -7.73 7.48
N ARG A 91 5.38 -8.03 8.51
CA ARG A 91 4.85 -9.39 8.75
C ARG A 91 4.03 -9.91 7.57
N ILE A 92 3.22 -9.06 6.96
CA ILE A 92 2.39 -9.40 5.80
C ILE A 92 3.23 -9.38 4.51
N ARG A 93 4.44 -8.82 4.55
CA ARG A 93 5.31 -8.58 3.39
C ARG A 93 4.58 -7.80 2.30
N VAL A 94 3.91 -6.71 2.71
CA VAL A 94 3.16 -5.85 1.80
C VAL A 94 4.14 -5.13 0.87
N PRO A 95 4.05 -5.34 -0.45
CA PRO A 95 4.86 -4.61 -1.42
C PRO A 95 4.32 -3.20 -1.66
N GLY A 96 5.09 -2.38 -2.40
CA GLY A 96 4.62 -1.08 -2.88
C GLY A 96 4.92 0.07 -1.95
N VAL A 97 4.21 1.18 -2.17
CA VAL A 97 4.44 2.44 -1.46
C VAL A 97 3.67 2.47 -0.15
N ARG A 98 4.30 2.96 0.91
CA ARG A 98 3.74 3.01 2.26
C ARG A 98 3.64 4.45 2.73
N TYR A 99 2.43 4.89 3.01
CA TYR A 99 2.16 6.19 3.62
C TYR A 99 1.71 6.02 5.07
N VAL A 100 2.00 7.04 5.88
CA VAL A 100 1.47 7.26 7.22
C VAL A 100 0.93 8.69 7.29
N TYR A 101 0.00 8.97 8.18
CA TYR A 101 -0.45 10.34 8.39
C TYR A 101 0.72 11.23 8.83
N GLY A 102 0.85 12.39 8.17
CA GLY A 102 1.85 13.41 8.44
C GLY A 102 1.40 14.40 9.50
N ALA A 103 1.90 15.62 9.40
CA ALA A 103 1.70 16.68 10.41
C ALA A 103 0.35 17.41 10.29
N ASP A 104 -0.36 17.28 9.18
CA ASP A 104 -1.69 17.89 9.02
C ASP A 104 -2.70 17.22 9.96
N ALA A 105 -3.79 17.96 10.30
CA ALA A 105 -4.88 17.41 11.09
C ALA A 105 -5.45 16.12 10.44
N PRO A 106 -5.61 15.02 11.19
CA PRO A 106 -6.07 13.74 10.65
C PRO A 106 -7.37 13.83 9.86
N GLU A 107 -8.32 14.65 10.32
CA GLU A 107 -9.61 14.86 9.65
C GLU A 107 -9.44 15.56 8.31
N ALA A 108 -8.47 16.45 8.19
CA ALA A 108 -8.19 17.17 6.95
C ALA A 108 -7.52 16.25 5.92
N ILE A 109 -6.65 15.33 6.35
CA ILE A 109 -6.07 14.29 5.50
C ILE A 109 -7.17 13.30 5.06
N ALA A 110 -7.99 12.83 6.00
CA ALA A 110 -9.10 11.92 5.72
C ALA A 110 -10.08 12.50 4.70
N PHE A 111 -10.48 13.76 4.87
CA PHE A 111 -11.33 14.48 3.92
C PHE A 111 -10.67 14.63 2.53
N ALA A 112 -9.36 14.86 2.50
CA ALA A 112 -8.61 14.96 1.24
C ALA A 112 -8.51 13.61 0.51
N LEU A 113 -8.41 12.49 1.26
CA LEU A 113 -8.43 11.14 0.70
C LEU A 113 -9.80 10.77 0.14
N ASP A 114 -10.86 11.02 0.89
CA ASP A 114 -12.23 10.74 0.44
C ASP A 114 -13.26 11.55 1.24
N PRO A 115 -13.84 12.62 0.65
CA PRO A 115 -14.83 13.45 1.35
C PRO A 115 -16.11 12.70 1.78
N LYS A 116 -16.37 11.51 1.21
CA LYS A 116 -17.52 10.67 1.57
C LYS A 116 -17.20 9.65 2.66
N TRP A 117 -15.92 9.48 3.01
CA TRP A 117 -15.50 8.55 4.05
C TRP A 117 -15.78 9.13 5.44
N ARG A 118 -16.30 8.30 6.33
CA ARG A 118 -16.68 8.70 7.70
C ARG A 118 -15.79 8.08 8.77
N GLY A 119 -14.60 7.58 8.38
CA GLY A 119 -13.60 7.01 9.30
C GLY A 119 -13.70 5.50 9.50
N GLU A 120 -14.69 4.82 8.88
CA GLU A 120 -14.79 3.37 8.98
C GLU A 120 -13.63 2.66 8.25
N LEU A 121 -13.04 1.64 8.88
CA LEU A 121 -11.95 0.84 8.35
C LEU A 121 -12.33 -0.66 8.26
N PRO A 122 -11.77 -1.38 7.29
CA PRO A 122 -10.89 -0.92 6.18
C PRO A 122 -11.62 0.00 5.21
N ARG A 123 -10.92 0.98 4.65
CA ARG A 123 -11.37 1.75 3.49
C ARG A 123 -10.41 1.50 2.34
N THR A 124 -10.91 1.14 1.17
CA THR A 124 -10.09 0.88 0.00
C THR A 124 -10.57 1.69 -1.19
N LEU A 125 -9.64 2.36 -1.85
CA LEU A 125 -9.88 3.05 -3.11
C LEU A 125 -9.25 2.24 -4.22
N PHE A 126 -10.06 1.89 -5.21
CA PHE A 126 -9.65 1.13 -6.39
C PHE A 126 -9.65 2.05 -7.61
N PHE A 127 -8.58 2.01 -8.36
CA PHE A 127 -8.42 2.75 -9.61
C PHE A 127 -8.17 1.76 -10.74
N ASP A 128 -8.91 1.88 -11.83
CA ASP A 128 -8.82 0.94 -12.97
C ASP A 128 -7.70 1.28 -13.98
N GLY A 129 -6.95 2.36 -13.73
CA GLY A 129 -5.91 2.84 -14.64
C GLY A 129 -6.44 3.59 -15.88
N ARG A 130 -7.77 3.83 -15.95
CA ARG A 130 -8.45 4.49 -17.08
C ARG A 130 -9.22 5.75 -16.65
N GLY A 131 -8.95 6.21 -15.43
CA GLY A 131 -9.57 7.41 -14.86
C GLY A 131 -10.82 7.15 -14.01
N ASN A 132 -11.20 5.89 -13.77
CA ASN A 132 -12.30 5.57 -12.86
C ASN A 132 -11.78 5.23 -11.46
N ARG A 133 -12.60 5.56 -10.46
CA ARG A 133 -12.36 5.27 -9.05
C ARG A 133 -13.60 4.67 -8.41
N ILE A 134 -13.40 3.59 -7.65
CA ILE A 134 -14.40 2.99 -6.76
C ILE A 134 -13.85 2.99 -5.34
N ALA A 135 -14.69 3.31 -4.35
CA ALA A 135 -14.32 3.32 -2.94
C ALA A 135 -15.24 2.37 -2.15
N ILE A 136 -14.64 1.43 -1.40
CA ILE A 136 -15.35 0.41 -0.64
C ILE A 136 -14.88 0.45 0.82
N SER A 137 -15.84 0.41 1.76
CA SER A 137 -15.56 0.18 3.19
C SER A 137 -15.85 -1.27 3.56
N GLY A 138 -15.07 -1.81 4.48
CA GLY A 138 -15.21 -3.18 4.97
C GLY A 138 -14.29 -4.19 4.28
N ALA A 139 -14.47 -5.46 4.63
CA ALA A 139 -13.74 -6.56 4.04
C ALA A 139 -14.14 -6.77 2.58
N VAL A 140 -13.17 -7.11 1.75
CA VAL A 140 -13.37 -7.43 0.33
C VAL A 140 -12.77 -8.81 0.02
N ASP A 141 -13.27 -9.45 -1.03
CA ASP A 141 -12.74 -10.68 -1.57
C ASP A 141 -12.02 -10.45 -2.92
N MET A 142 -11.42 -11.52 -3.45
CA MET A 142 -10.68 -11.49 -4.71
C MET A 142 -11.58 -11.05 -5.88
N ALA A 143 -12.80 -11.57 -5.98
CA ALA A 143 -13.69 -11.31 -7.09
C ALA A 143 -14.17 -9.84 -7.12
N SER A 144 -14.60 -9.32 -5.97
CA SER A 144 -14.99 -7.91 -5.83
C SER A 144 -13.82 -6.96 -6.06
N THR A 145 -12.61 -7.33 -5.60
CA THR A 145 -11.39 -6.55 -5.83
C THR A 145 -11.06 -6.48 -7.31
N ARG A 146 -11.01 -7.61 -8.03
CA ARG A 146 -10.75 -7.67 -9.47
C ARG A 146 -11.77 -6.85 -10.25
N LYS A 147 -13.06 -7.01 -9.93
CA LYS A 147 -14.16 -6.23 -10.54
C LYS A 147 -13.96 -4.73 -10.33
N SER A 148 -13.60 -4.30 -9.12
CA SER A 148 -13.39 -2.89 -8.79
C SER A 148 -12.18 -2.27 -9.51
N LEU A 149 -11.19 -3.09 -9.86
CA LEU A 149 -10.02 -2.71 -10.65
C LEU A 149 -10.27 -2.77 -12.17
N GLY A 150 -11.44 -3.22 -12.62
CA GLY A 150 -11.73 -3.43 -14.04
C GLY A 150 -10.89 -4.55 -14.67
N LEU A 151 -10.40 -5.51 -13.84
CA LEU A 151 -9.65 -6.68 -14.29
C LEU A 151 -10.61 -7.81 -14.67
N ALA A 152 -10.29 -8.54 -15.75
CA ALA A 152 -11.04 -9.73 -16.12
C ALA A 152 -10.98 -10.80 -15.02
N ASP A 153 -12.03 -11.63 -14.93
CA ASP A 153 -12.01 -12.78 -14.02
C ASP A 153 -10.85 -13.70 -14.36
N ALA A 154 -10.19 -14.23 -13.32
CA ALA A 154 -9.20 -15.25 -13.51
C ALA A 154 -9.90 -16.51 -14.06
N ARG A 155 -9.48 -16.97 -15.26
CA ARG A 155 -9.93 -18.24 -15.83
C ARG A 155 -9.22 -19.39 -15.14
#